data_8ebff5491d4aee7cee8c5dd25ca9f233
#
_entry.id   8ebff5491d4aee7cee8c5dd25ca9f233
#
_cell.length_a   1.000
_cell.length_b   1.000
_cell.length_c   1.000
_cell.angle_alpha   90.00
_cell.angle_beta   90.00
_cell.angle_gamma   90.00
#
_symmetry.space_group_name_H-M   'P 1'
#
loop_
_entity.id
_entity.type
_entity.pdbx_description
1 polymer ?
#
loop_
_entity_poly.entity_id
_entity_poly.type
_entity_poly.pdbx_seq_one_letter_code
_entity_poly.pdbx_strand_id
1 'polypeptide(L)'
;MLEHGGRLRRAARRYDLPLADWLDLSTGLAPWPWPLPEIPASAWARLPEPDDGLVEAACAYYRAHAALPVAGSQAAIQALPTLRPPARVAVLAPCYAEHAQAWRRAGHQVLEWSQAQVAADLDQLDVLVVVNPNNPTGERLSPARLLDWHRCLERRGGWLVVDEAFMDTTPGASLAPFSDLPGLIVLRSFGKFFGLAGLRLGFVLAAPALLERLDEQLGPWAVNGPSRYLAQQLLVDREAQQRQREALLQAGERLAALLEGHGLPPSGGCALFQLLRRPDASALHEHLARQAIFTRLFPDLAALRFGLPADESAWQRLDAALARYRSPL
;
A
#
# COMPACT_ATOMS: atom_id res chain seq x y z
N MET A 1 -3.96 -10.44 16.73
CA MET A 1 -3.24 -9.27 16.11
C MET A 1 -2.87 -9.68 14.71
N LEU A 2 -3.16 -8.84 13.70
CA LEU A 2 -2.81 -9.13 12.30
C LEU A 2 -1.28 -9.19 12.12
N GLU A 3 -0.84 -10.08 11.24
CA GLU A 3 0.57 -10.15 10.88
C GLU A 3 0.88 -9.20 9.71
N HIS A 4 2.04 -8.53 9.78
CA HIS A 4 2.54 -7.60 8.75
C HIS A 4 3.99 -7.92 8.41
N GLY A 5 4.45 -7.48 7.23
CA GLY A 5 5.87 -7.48 6.87
C GLY A 5 6.70 -6.50 7.71
N GLY A 6 8.02 -6.47 7.50
CA GLY A 6 8.93 -5.54 8.17
C GLY A 6 9.26 -5.89 9.62
N ARG A 7 8.96 -7.11 10.08
CA ARG A 7 9.24 -7.56 11.46
C ARG A 7 10.58 -8.26 11.60
N LEU A 8 11.64 -7.69 11.02
CA LEU A 8 12.98 -8.29 11.01
C LEU A 8 13.54 -8.63 12.41
N ARG A 9 13.33 -7.78 13.41
CA ARG A 9 13.77 -8.06 14.80
C ARG A 9 13.11 -9.32 15.37
N ARG A 10 11.86 -9.60 14.99
CA ARG A 10 11.16 -10.84 15.37
C ARG A 10 11.75 -12.04 14.63
N ALA A 11 12.02 -11.88 13.34
CA ALA A 11 12.67 -12.92 12.53
C ALA A 11 14.08 -13.24 13.07
N ALA A 12 14.92 -12.23 13.31
CA ALA A 12 16.26 -12.37 13.85
C ALA A 12 16.26 -13.20 15.16
N ARG A 13 15.34 -12.90 16.09
CA ARG A 13 15.20 -13.69 17.32
C ARG A 13 14.68 -15.11 17.08
N ARG A 14 13.77 -15.31 16.13
CA ARG A 14 13.18 -16.63 15.86
C ARG A 14 14.21 -17.61 15.27
N TYR A 15 15.08 -17.09 14.40
CA TYR A 15 16.06 -17.92 13.68
C TYR A 15 17.47 -17.85 14.28
N ASP A 16 17.65 -17.10 15.37
CA ASP A 16 18.92 -16.86 16.03
C ASP A 16 20.03 -16.38 15.06
N LEU A 17 19.67 -15.38 14.22
CA LEU A 17 20.56 -14.77 13.23
C LEU A 17 20.69 -13.26 13.49
N PRO A 18 21.91 -12.68 13.33
CA PRO A 18 22.11 -11.24 13.53
C PRO A 18 21.17 -10.39 12.67
N LEU A 19 20.63 -9.30 13.24
CA LEU A 19 19.70 -8.43 12.51
C LEU A 19 20.32 -7.83 11.24
N ALA A 20 21.63 -7.56 11.27
CA ALA A 20 22.35 -6.96 10.14
C ALA A 20 22.46 -7.90 8.91
N ASP A 21 22.32 -9.21 9.13
CA ASP A 21 22.46 -10.20 8.06
C ASP A 21 21.17 -10.37 7.24
N TRP A 22 20.06 -9.77 7.69
CA TRP A 22 18.77 -9.99 7.07
C TRP A 22 18.55 -9.15 5.80
N LEU A 23 18.17 -9.83 4.73
CA LEU A 23 17.57 -9.23 3.54
C LEU A 23 16.03 -9.19 3.71
N ASP A 24 15.47 -7.97 3.85
CA ASP A 24 14.02 -7.79 4.02
C ASP A 24 13.29 -7.71 2.68
N LEU A 25 12.72 -8.79 2.25
CA LEU A 25 11.80 -8.89 1.10
C LEU A 25 10.33 -9.05 1.55
N SER A 26 10.01 -8.79 2.82
CA SER A 26 8.65 -8.97 3.35
C SER A 26 7.74 -7.79 3.10
N THR A 27 8.28 -6.65 2.66
CA THR A 27 7.54 -5.41 2.42
C THR A 27 7.44 -5.12 0.92
N GLY A 28 6.36 -4.45 0.50
CA GLY A 28 6.22 -3.90 -0.86
C GLY A 28 6.63 -2.44 -0.86
N LEU A 29 7.90 -2.14 -0.68
CA LEU A 29 8.47 -0.79 -0.66
C LEU A 29 9.50 -0.66 -1.78
N ALA A 30 9.72 0.56 -2.27
CA ALA A 30 10.93 0.83 -3.05
C ALA A 30 12.14 0.49 -2.16
N PRO A 31 13.07 -0.35 -2.64
CA PRO A 31 14.13 -0.89 -1.79
C PRO A 31 15.30 0.08 -1.60
N TRP A 32 15.45 1.07 -2.48
CA TRP A 32 16.45 2.13 -2.38
C TRP A 32 15.81 3.40 -1.82
N PRO A 33 16.49 4.10 -0.91
CA PRO A 33 15.98 5.35 -0.37
C PRO A 33 16.00 6.44 -1.45
N TRP A 34 15.00 7.32 -1.43
CA TRP A 34 15.04 8.56 -2.20
C TRP A 34 16.16 9.45 -1.69
N PRO A 35 16.90 10.17 -2.59
CA PRO A 35 17.85 11.18 -2.15
C PRO A 35 17.14 12.25 -1.31
N LEU A 36 17.49 12.32 -0.02
CA LEU A 36 16.81 13.22 0.90
C LEU A 36 17.51 14.56 0.95
N PRO A 37 16.78 15.69 0.78
CA PRO A 37 17.30 17.00 1.08
C PRO A 37 17.56 17.16 2.58
N GLU A 38 18.39 18.10 2.96
CA GLU A 38 18.60 18.48 4.35
C GLU A 38 17.32 19.08 4.94
N ILE A 39 16.94 18.59 6.12
CA ILE A 39 15.74 19.07 6.83
C ILE A 39 16.14 20.22 7.74
N PRO A 40 15.60 21.44 7.58
CA PRO A 40 15.93 22.57 8.40
C PRO A 40 15.50 22.36 9.85
N ALA A 41 16.28 22.89 10.80
CA ALA A 41 15.98 22.78 12.23
C ALA A 41 14.58 23.30 12.61
N SER A 42 14.05 24.27 11.89
CA SER A 42 12.69 24.80 12.08
C SER A 42 11.59 23.76 11.85
N ALA A 43 11.79 22.81 10.90
CA ALA A 43 10.83 21.75 10.67
C ALA A 43 10.73 20.75 11.85
N TRP A 44 11.76 20.68 12.70
CA TRP A 44 11.77 19.87 13.92
C TRP A 44 11.21 20.60 15.12
N ALA A 45 11.45 21.91 15.21
CA ALA A 45 11.21 22.70 16.41
C ALA A 45 9.82 23.35 16.47
N ARG A 46 9.17 23.60 15.31
CA ARG A 46 7.88 24.27 15.22
C ARG A 46 6.73 23.28 15.05
N LEU A 47 5.56 23.61 15.55
CA LEU A 47 4.33 22.91 15.19
C LEU A 47 4.06 23.12 13.70
N PRO A 48 3.65 22.10 12.97
CA PRO A 48 3.37 22.21 11.54
C PRO A 48 2.13 23.08 11.30
N GLU A 49 2.24 23.96 10.32
CA GLU A 49 1.15 24.82 9.85
C GLU A 49 0.53 24.22 8.58
N PRO A 50 -0.79 24.29 8.37
CA PRO A 50 -1.45 23.62 7.23
C PRO A 50 -1.17 24.27 5.87
N ASP A 51 -0.84 25.55 5.85
CA ASP A 51 -0.61 26.39 4.65
C ASP A 51 0.86 26.40 4.19
N ASP A 52 1.56 25.30 4.38
CA ASP A 52 2.97 25.14 3.99
C ASP A 52 3.19 24.73 2.54
N GLY A 53 2.15 24.58 1.73
CA GLY A 53 2.22 24.17 0.31
C GLY A 53 2.19 22.66 0.08
N LEU A 54 2.10 21.82 1.12
CA LEU A 54 2.06 20.36 0.98
C LEU A 54 0.79 19.90 0.27
N VAL A 55 -0.36 20.49 0.58
CA VAL A 55 -1.65 20.11 -0.01
C VAL A 55 -1.65 20.42 -1.50
N GLU A 56 -1.18 21.59 -1.90
CA GLU A 56 -1.06 22.01 -3.29
C GLU A 56 -0.14 21.07 -4.08
N ALA A 57 1.02 20.74 -3.51
CA ALA A 57 1.97 19.79 -4.13
C ALA A 57 1.34 18.40 -4.28
N ALA A 58 0.60 17.92 -3.29
CA ALA A 58 -0.10 16.64 -3.35
C ALA A 58 -1.22 16.64 -4.39
N CYS A 59 -2.04 17.69 -4.44
CA CYS A 59 -3.09 17.84 -5.45
C CYS A 59 -2.51 17.85 -6.87
N ALA A 60 -1.39 18.56 -7.09
CA ALA A 60 -0.71 18.60 -8.37
C ALA A 60 -0.10 17.24 -8.76
N TYR A 61 0.51 16.53 -7.81
CA TYR A 61 1.11 15.22 -8.04
C TYR A 61 0.08 14.13 -8.34
N TYR A 62 -0.97 14.03 -7.51
CA TYR A 62 -2.02 13.04 -7.67
C TYR A 62 -3.08 13.43 -8.69
N ARG A 63 -3.08 14.67 -9.16
CA ARG A 63 -4.11 15.26 -10.03
C ARG A 63 -5.48 15.24 -9.36
N ALA A 64 -5.52 15.50 -8.06
CA ALA A 64 -6.73 15.54 -7.25
C ALA A 64 -7.22 16.98 -7.04
N HIS A 65 -8.51 17.14 -6.75
CA HIS A 65 -9.11 18.44 -6.47
C HIS A 65 -8.85 18.92 -5.04
N ALA A 66 -8.78 17.99 -4.10
CA ALA A 66 -8.48 18.25 -2.70
C ALA A 66 -7.73 17.07 -2.08
N ALA A 67 -6.91 17.35 -1.06
CA ALA A 67 -6.12 16.34 -0.36
C ALA A 67 -6.02 16.68 1.14
N LEU A 68 -6.08 15.66 1.99
CA LEU A 68 -5.79 15.76 3.41
C LEU A 68 -4.54 14.92 3.72
N PRO A 69 -3.44 15.52 4.19
CA PRO A 69 -2.28 14.79 4.71
C PRO A 69 -2.63 14.04 5.99
N VAL A 70 -2.22 12.78 6.10
CA VAL A 70 -2.50 11.92 7.26
C VAL A 70 -1.25 11.18 7.71
N ALA A 71 -1.21 10.71 8.98
CA ALA A 71 -0.08 9.97 9.55
C ALA A 71 0.05 8.54 8.94
N GLY A 72 0.33 8.50 7.62
CA GLY A 72 0.23 7.33 6.76
C GLY A 72 -1.22 6.97 6.47
N SER A 73 -1.48 6.27 5.35
CA SER A 73 -2.85 5.83 5.00
C SER A 73 -3.52 5.00 6.12
N GLN A 74 -2.74 4.40 7.01
CA GLN A 74 -3.25 3.65 8.16
C GLN A 74 -4.10 4.51 9.11
N ALA A 75 -3.77 5.78 9.31
CA ALA A 75 -4.58 6.69 10.13
C ALA A 75 -5.97 6.89 9.51
N ALA A 76 -6.04 7.08 8.21
CA ALA A 76 -7.30 7.19 7.48
C ALA A 76 -8.09 5.86 7.50
N ILE A 77 -7.43 4.72 7.31
CA ILE A 77 -8.06 3.39 7.39
C ILE A 77 -8.76 3.19 8.74
N GLN A 78 -8.17 3.68 9.83
CA GLN A 78 -8.74 3.57 11.17
C GLN A 78 -9.85 4.60 11.45
N ALA A 79 -9.74 5.81 10.89
CA ALA A 79 -10.67 6.90 11.18
C ALA A 79 -11.91 6.92 10.28
N LEU A 80 -11.78 6.61 8.98
CA LEU A 80 -12.89 6.66 8.02
C LEU A 80 -14.14 5.89 8.46
N PRO A 81 -14.04 4.67 9.04
CA PRO A 81 -15.22 3.95 9.48
C PRO A 81 -16.07 4.69 10.53
N THR A 82 -15.45 5.52 11.37
CA THR A 82 -16.18 6.24 12.43
C THR A 82 -16.99 7.44 11.92
N LEU A 83 -16.76 7.85 10.67
CA LEU A 83 -17.50 8.96 10.05
C LEU A 83 -18.90 8.56 9.53
N ARG A 84 -19.26 7.27 9.64
CA ARG A 84 -20.58 6.75 9.24
C ARG A 84 -21.27 6.04 10.38
N PRO A 85 -22.61 6.08 10.43
CA PRO A 85 -23.37 5.16 11.27
C PRO A 85 -23.15 3.71 10.83
N PRO A 86 -23.50 2.71 11.67
CA PRO A 86 -23.40 1.30 11.30
C PRO A 86 -23.97 1.02 9.91
N ALA A 87 -23.20 0.34 9.07
CA ALA A 87 -23.46 0.18 7.63
C ALA A 87 -23.06 -1.22 7.18
N ARG A 88 -23.57 -1.64 6.01
CA ARG A 88 -23.18 -2.87 5.34
C ARG A 88 -21.99 -2.59 4.41
N VAL A 89 -20.84 -3.13 4.77
CA VAL A 89 -19.55 -2.87 4.13
C VAL A 89 -19.02 -4.13 3.50
N ALA A 90 -18.72 -4.11 2.20
CA ALA A 90 -17.91 -5.16 1.59
C ALA A 90 -16.46 -4.70 1.45
N VAL A 91 -15.53 -5.60 1.73
CA VAL A 91 -14.12 -5.46 1.42
C VAL A 91 -13.80 -6.47 0.32
N LEU A 92 -13.25 -6.01 -0.80
CA LEU A 92 -12.87 -6.90 -1.91
C LEU A 92 -11.67 -7.76 -1.50
N ALA A 93 -11.94 -9.04 -1.24
CA ALA A 93 -10.99 -9.99 -0.68
C ALA A 93 -10.39 -10.96 -1.74
N PRO A 94 -9.18 -11.50 -1.47
CA PRO A 94 -8.32 -11.18 -0.33
C PRO A 94 -7.61 -9.84 -0.51
N CYS A 95 -7.46 -9.06 0.56
CA CYS A 95 -6.74 -7.78 0.51
C CYS A 95 -6.01 -7.44 1.82
N TYR A 96 -5.57 -6.21 1.99
CA TYR A 96 -4.96 -5.71 3.21
C TYR A 96 -5.96 -5.76 4.38
N ALA A 97 -5.73 -6.71 5.30
CA ALA A 97 -6.69 -7.09 6.34
C ALA A 97 -7.05 -5.97 7.33
N GLU A 98 -6.25 -4.89 7.41
CA GLU A 98 -6.55 -3.75 8.28
C GLU A 98 -7.86 -3.04 7.88
N HIS A 99 -8.22 -3.06 6.60
CA HIS A 99 -9.50 -2.52 6.15
C HIS A 99 -10.68 -3.23 6.84
N ALA A 100 -10.79 -4.54 6.65
CA ALA A 100 -11.87 -5.31 7.26
C ALA A 100 -11.89 -5.17 8.79
N GLN A 101 -10.72 -5.17 9.42
CA GLN A 101 -10.59 -5.03 10.88
C GLN A 101 -11.04 -3.64 11.36
N ALA A 102 -10.67 -2.56 10.67
CA ALA A 102 -11.06 -1.20 11.06
C ALA A 102 -12.59 -1.01 11.00
N TRP A 103 -13.22 -1.46 9.90
CA TRP A 103 -14.67 -1.39 9.74
C TRP A 103 -15.42 -2.25 10.77
N ARG A 104 -14.94 -3.47 11.06
CA ARG A 104 -15.53 -4.31 12.14
C ARG A 104 -15.41 -3.66 13.51
N ARG A 105 -14.25 -3.05 13.80
CA ARG A 105 -13.99 -2.38 15.09
C ARG A 105 -14.88 -1.17 15.29
N ALA A 106 -15.26 -0.49 14.21
CA ALA A 106 -16.21 0.63 14.24
C ALA A 106 -17.68 0.20 14.30
N GLY A 107 -17.98 -1.10 14.38
CA GLY A 107 -19.35 -1.62 14.55
C GLY A 107 -20.12 -1.85 13.26
N HIS A 108 -19.47 -1.85 12.10
CA HIS A 108 -20.12 -2.15 10.81
C HIS A 108 -20.28 -3.63 10.56
N GLN A 109 -21.29 -4.02 9.75
CA GLN A 109 -21.41 -5.36 9.19
C GLN A 109 -20.43 -5.51 8.03
N VAL A 110 -19.34 -6.27 8.24
CA VAL A 110 -18.27 -6.41 7.24
C VAL A 110 -18.34 -7.77 6.56
N LEU A 111 -18.39 -7.72 5.24
CA LEU A 111 -18.39 -8.84 4.32
C LEU A 111 -17.05 -8.86 3.55
N GLU A 112 -16.47 -10.03 3.39
CA GLU A 112 -15.29 -10.21 2.55
C GLU A 112 -15.73 -10.89 1.25
N TRP A 113 -15.83 -10.12 0.17
CA TRP A 113 -16.43 -10.53 -1.09
C TRP A 113 -15.41 -10.65 -2.22
N SER A 114 -15.66 -11.61 -3.10
CA SER A 114 -15.00 -11.70 -4.41
C SER A 114 -15.57 -10.66 -5.38
N GLN A 115 -14.87 -10.43 -6.50
CA GLN A 115 -15.39 -9.54 -7.57
C GLN A 115 -16.74 -10.01 -8.12
N ALA A 116 -16.98 -11.32 -8.20
CA ALA A 116 -18.24 -11.87 -8.69
C ALA A 116 -19.41 -11.53 -7.74
N GLN A 117 -19.18 -11.62 -6.43
CA GLN A 117 -20.18 -11.25 -5.42
C GLN A 117 -20.45 -9.73 -5.44
N VAL A 118 -19.39 -8.89 -5.57
CA VAL A 118 -19.58 -7.45 -5.73
C VAL A 118 -20.41 -7.14 -6.98
N ALA A 119 -20.15 -7.82 -8.10
CA ALA A 119 -20.90 -7.59 -9.33
C ALA A 119 -22.37 -8.02 -9.22
N ALA A 120 -22.69 -9.04 -8.44
CA ALA A 120 -24.05 -9.55 -8.25
C ALA A 120 -24.87 -8.72 -7.26
N ASP A 121 -24.26 -8.29 -6.16
CA ASP A 121 -24.98 -7.80 -4.97
C ASP A 121 -24.55 -6.38 -4.52
N LEU A 122 -23.92 -5.59 -5.40
CA LEU A 122 -23.43 -4.25 -5.08
C LEU A 122 -24.52 -3.30 -4.55
N ASP A 123 -25.74 -3.49 -5.00
CA ASP A 123 -26.90 -2.70 -4.59
C ASP A 123 -27.30 -2.93 -3.12
N GLN A 124 -26.81 -3.98 -2.48
CA GLN A 124 -27.04 -4.28 -1.07
C GLN A 124 -26.00 -3.60 -0.13
N LEU A 125 -24.99 -2.91 -0.68
CA LEU A 125 -23.89 -2.34 0.10
C LEU A 125 -24.08 -0.84 0.31
N ASP A 126 -23.68 -0.37 1.49
CA ASP A 126 -23.49 1.06 1.78
C ASP A 126 -22.06 1.50 1.49
N VAL A 127 -21.08 0.59 1.62
CA VAL A 127 -19.67 0.87 1.39
C VAL A 127 -19.01 -0.30 0.68
N LEU A 128 -18.21 0.01 -0.33
CA LEU A 128 -17.28 -0.93 -0.94
C LEU A 128 -15.84 -0.44 -0.72
N VAL A 129 -14.99 -1.30 -0.19
CA VAL A 129 -13.55 -1.05 -0.01
C VAL A 129 -12.75 -1.91 -0.98
N VAL A 130 -11.89 -1.27 -1.74
CA VAL A 130 -11.05 -1.90 -2.77
C VAL A 130 -9.59 -1.48 -2.56
N VAL A 131 -8.65 -2.40 -2.61
CA VAL A 131 -7.22 -2.11 -2.68
C VAL A 131 -6.78 -2.25 -4.13
N ASN A 132 -6.23 -1.19 -4.74
CA ASN A 132 -5.95 -1.15 -6.19
C ASN A 132 -4.67 -0.37 -6.53
N PRO A 133 -3.57 -0.97 -6.96
CA PRO A 133 -3.34 -2.42 -7.11
C PRO A 133 -3.47 -3.17 -5.79
N ASN A 134 -4.01 -4.39 -5.86
CA ASN A 134 -4.32 -5.15 -4.66
C ASN A 134 -3.06 -5.70 -3.95
N ASN A 135 -3.09 -5.68 -2.66
CA ASN A 135 -2.14 -6.36 -1.79
C ASN A 135 -2.89 -7.52 -1.07
N PRO A 136 -2.55 -8.79 -1.30
CA PRO A 136 -1.25 -9.24 -1.83
C PRO A 136 -1.21 -9.61 -3.32
N THR A 137 -2.34 -9.64 -4.04
CA THR A 137 -2.41 -10.28 -5.36
C THR A 137 -1.77 -9.47 -6.49
N GLY A 138 -1.62 -8.16 -6.33
CA GLY A 138 -1.19 -7.28 -7.41
C GLY A 138 -2.28 -7.01 -8.45
N GLU A 139 -3.44 -7.63 -8.32
CA GLU A 139 -4.56 -7.44 -9.24
C GLU A 139 -4.97 -5.98 -9.33
N ARG A 140 -5.30 -5.55 -10.55
CA ARG A 140 -5.68 -4.17 -10.83
C ARG A 140 -7.01 -4.10 -11.57
N LEU A 141 -7.94 -3.37 -10.99
CA LEU A 141 -9.21 -3.03 -11.61
C LEU A 141 -9.07 -1.75 -12.44
N SER A 142 -9.78 -1.69 -13.54
CA SER A 142 -9.79 -0.50 -14.39
C SER A 142 -10.57 0.66 -13.73
N PRO A 143 -10.17 1.92 -13.98
CA PRO A 143 -10.92 3.08 -13.52
C PRO A 143 -12.39 3.05 -13.94
N ALA A 144 -12.68 2.62 -15.18
CA ALA A 144 -14.05 2.52 -15.69
C ALA A 144 -14.92 1.61 -14.80
N ARG A 145 -14.43 0.41 -14.45
CA ARG A 145 -15.16 -0.51 -13.56
C ARG A 145 -15.38 0.08 -12.17
N LEU A 146 -14.36 0.71 -11.60
CA LEU A 146 -14.48 1.33 -10.28
C LEU A 146 -15.46 2.50 -10.25
N LEU A 147 -15.48 3.31 -11.32
CA LEU A 147 -16.45 4.39 -11.48
C LEU A 147 -17.88 3.86 -11.72
N ASP A 148 -18.05 2.72 -12.39
CA ASP A 148 -19.36 2.07 -12.51
C ASP A 148 -19.88 1.64 -11.14
N TRP A 149 -19.03 1.03 -10.30
CA TRP A 149 -19.37 0.65 -8.93
C TRP A 149 -19.65 1.87 -8.05
N HIS A 150 -18.85 2.92 -8.18
CA HIS A 150 -19.08 4.19 -7.48
C HIS A 150 -20.48 4.76 -7.79
N ARG A 151 -20.86 4.86 -9.08
CA ARG A 151 -22.18 5.37 -9.48
C ARG A 151 -23.35 4.57 -8.89
N CYS A 152 -23.19 3.26 -8.75
CA CYS A 152 -24.20 2.42 -8.09
C CYS A 152 -24.32 2.74 -6.58
N LEU A 153 -23.21 2.94 -5.89
CA LEU A 153 -23.18 3.29 -4.47
C LEU A 153 -23.69 4.72 -4.23
N GLU A 154 -23.22 5.68 -5.01
CA GLU A 154 -23.55 7.10 -4.89
C GLU A 154 -25.06 7.38 -4.91
N ARG A 155 -25.82 6.68 -5.76
CA ARG A 155 -27.31 6.82 -5.84
C ARG A 155 -28.00 6.63 -4.49
N ARG A 156 -27.37 5.99 -3.53
CA ARG A 156 -27.89 5.71 -2.18
C ARG A 156 -27.07 6.39 -1.09
N GLY A 157 -26.22 7.36 -1.45
CA GLY A 157 -25.30 8.00 -0.50
C GLY A 157 -24.22 7.06 0.05
N GLY A 158 -23.93 5.98 -0.69
CA GLY A 158 -22.88 5.01 -0.35
C GLY A 158 -21.48 5.53 -0.65
N TRP A 159 -20.45 4.78 -0.20
CA TRP A 159 -19.06 5.11 -0.40
C TRP A 159 -18.30 4.04 -1.19
N LEU A 160 -17.44 4.48 -2.10
CA LEU A 160 -16.35 3.67 -2.65
C LEU A 160 -15.02 4.16 -2.06
N VAL A 161 -14.37 3.31 -1.26
CA VAL A 161 -13.03 3.57 -0.72
C VAL A 161 -12.03 2.79 -1.53
N VAL A 162 -11.07 3.48 -2.18
CA VAL A 162 -10.03 2.85 -3.00
C VAL A 162 -8.66 3.13 -2.38
N ASP A 163 -8.02 2.08 -1.86
CA ASP A 163 -6.66 2.16 -1.36
C ASP A 163 -5.67 2.00 -2.51
N GLU A 164 -5.09 3.11 -2.94
CA GLU A 164 -4.13 3.21 -4.03
C GLU A 164 -2.68 3.27 -3.53
N ALA A 165 -2.35 2.60 -2.43
CA ALA A 165 -1.00 2.63 -1.85
C ALA A 165 0.11 2.18 -2.82
N PHE A 166 -0.20 1.42 -3.87
CA PHE A 166 0.74 0.91 -4.88
C PHE A 166 0.56 1.55 -6.28
N MET A 167 -0.24 2.61 -6.40
CA MET A 167 -0.64 3.17 -7.69
C MET A 167 0.42 4.07 -8.36
N ASP A 168 1.42 4.58 -7.61
CA ASP A 168 2.38 5.56 -8.12
C ASP A 168 3.23 5.06 -9.31
N THR A 169 3.38 3.75 -9.46
CA THR A 169 4.06 3.17 -10.64
C THR A 169 3.19 3.14 -11.89
N THR A 170 1.86 3.28 -11.75
CA THR A 170 0.89 3.30 -12.86
C THR A 170 -0.16 4.40 -12.68
N PRO A 171 0.24 5.68 -12.56
CA PRO A 171 -0.65 6.77 -12.15
C PRO A 171 -1.81 7.04 -13.12
N GLY A 172 -1.68 6.62 -14.38
CA GLY A 172 -2.78 6.72 -15.36
C GLY A 172 -4.00 5.86 -15.06
N ALA A 173 -3.89 4.90 -14.12
CA ALA A 173 -5.00 4.05 -13.69
C ALA A 173 -5.62 4.50 -12.34
N SER A 174 -5.20 5.65 -11.81
CA SER A 174 -5.68 6.20 -10.53
C SER A 174 -7.08 6.81 -10.65
N LEU A 175 -7.86 6.70 -9.59
CA LEU A 175 -9.12 7.43 -9.41
C LEU A 175 -8.95 8.82 -8.77
N ALA A 176 -7.74 9.23 -8.42
CA ALA A 176 -7.47 10.53 -7.83
C ALA A 176 -8.06 11.72 -8.62
N PRO A 177 -8.05 11.74 -9.98
CA PRO A 177 -8.69 12.82 -10.76
C PRO A 177 -10.19 12.93 -10.60
N PHE A 178 -10.86 11.94 -10.04
CA PHE A 178 -12.31 11.87 -9.83
C PHE A 178 -12.69 11.98 -8.35
N SER A 179 -11.73 12.28 -7.47
CA SER A 179 -11.93 12.25 -6.02
C SER A 179 -12.87 13.34 -5.48
N ASP A 180 -13.27 14.30 -6.29
CA ASP A 180 -14.32 15.29 -5.99
C ASP A 180 -15.74 14.70 -6.06
N LEU A 181 -15.93 13.52 -6.66
CA LEU A 181 -17.23 12.85 -6.72
C LEU A 181 -17.71 12.46 -5.30
N PRO A 182 -18.99 12.75 -4.96
CA PRO A 182 -19.52 12.43 -3.65
C PRO A 182 -19.38 10.94 -3.30
N GLY A 183 -18.81 10.63 -2.12
CA GLY A 183 -18.65 9.26 -1.66
C GLY A 183 -17.48 8.48 -2.31
N LEU A 184 -16.70 9.07 -3.21
CA LEU A 184 -15.44 8.50 -3.67
C LEU A 184 -14.31 8.95 -2.74
N ILE A 185 -13.56 7.99 -2.20
CA ILE A 185 -12.47 8.22 -1.26
C ILE A 185 -11.25 7.46 -1.75
N VAL A 186 -10.17 8.16 -2.06
CA VAL A 186 -8.92 7.54 -2.54
C VAL A 186 -7.83 7.73 -1.50
N LEU A 187 -7.22 6.62 -1.07
CA LEU A 187 -6.11 6.64 -0.11
C LEU A 187 -4.77 6.52 -0.84
N ARG A 188 -3.82 7.36 -0.47
CA ARG A 188 -2.46 7.34 -1.01
C ARG A 188 -1.44 7.11 0.10
N SER A 189 -0.42 6.29 -0.19
CA SER A 189 0.66 5.99 0.75
C SER A 189 1.98 6.53 0.22
N PHE A 190 2.49 7.60 0.83
CA PHE A 190 3.77 8.19 0.44
C PHE A 190 4.96 7.24 0.63
N GLY A 191 4.91 6.36 1.62
CA GLY A 191 6.02 5.50 2.00
C GLY A 191 6.36 4.36 1.04
N LYS A 192 5.51 4.04 0.04
CA LYS A 192 5.71 2.88 -0.84
C LYS A 192 6.63 3.20 -2.00
N PHE A 193 6.20 4.07 -2.86
CA PHE A 193 6.90 4.50 -4.07
C PHE A 193 8.21 5.24 -3.76
N PHE A 194 8.19 6.12 -2.77
CA PHE A 194 9.37 6.90 -2.38
C PHE A 194 10.37 6.12 -1.49
N GLY A 195 10.05 4.89 -1.07
CA GLY A 195 10.92 4.10 -0.18
C GLY A 195 11.06 4.66 1.24
N LEU A 196 10.17 5.56 1.64
CA LEU A 196 10.26 6.37 2.86
C LEU A 196 9.14 6.02 3.86
N ALA A 197 8.90 4.74 4.09
CA ALA A 197 7.83 4.26 4.97
C ALA A 197 7.94 4.80 6.41
N GLY A 198 9.15 5.12 6.86
CA GLY A 198 9.44 5.71 8.18
C GLY A 198 8.90 7.14 8.37
N LEU A 199 8.66 7.90 7.31
CA LEU A 199 8.06 9.24 7.38
C LEU A 199 6.64 9.22 7.94
N ARG A 200 5.93 8.09 7.82
CA ARG A 200 4.54 7.97 8.25
C ARG A 200 3.65 9.03 7.62
N LEU A 201 3.69 9.16 6.30
CA LEU A 201 2.86 10.08 5.54
C LEU A 201 1.99 9.34 4.53
N GLY A 202 0.76 9.79 4.39
CA GLY A 202 -0.20 9.42 3.35
C GLY A 202 -1.15 10.57 3.07
N PHE A 203 -2.06 10.38 2.14
CA PHE A 203 -3.07 11.37 1.79
C PHE A 203 -4.42 10.69 1.61
N VAL A 204 -5.48 11.42 1.97
CA VAL A 204 -6.86 11.11 1.59
C VAL A 204 -7.28 12.13 0.54
N LEU A 205 -7.78 11.65 -0.58
CA LEU A 205 -8.28 12.47 -1.68
C LEU A 205 -9.79 12.20 -1.75
N ALA A 206 -10.60 13.22 -1.52
CA ALA A 206 -12.05 13.11 -1.51
C ALA A 206 -12.70 14.50 -1.63
N ALA A 207 -14.03 14.56 -1.69
CA ALA A 207 -14.76 15.82 -1.65
C ALA A 207 -14.45 16.60 -0.36
N PRO A 208 -14.32 17.95 -0.41
CA PRO A 208 -13.89 18.79 0.70
C PRO A 208 -14.65 18.54 2.01
N ALA A 209 -15.97 18.44 1.96
CA ALA A 209 -16.80 18.23 3.16
C ALA A 209 -16.49 16.89 3.89
N LEU A 210 -16.01 15.87 3.19
CA LEU A 210 -15.56 14.64 3.84
C LEU A 210 -14.18 14.82 4.45
N LEU A 211 -13.28 15.52 3.76
CA LEU A 211 -11.92 15.79 4.26
C LEU A 211 -11.97 16.64 5.54
N GLU A 212 -12.83 17.66 5.61
CA GLU A 212 -13.04 18.48 6.81
C GLU A 212 -13.47 17.63 8.01
N ARG A 213 -14.47 16.77 7.84
CA ARG A 213 -14.91 15.86 8.89
C ARG A 213 -13.83 14.87 9.34
N LEU A 214 -13.01 14.39 8.38
CA LEU A 214 -11.90 13.52 8.69
C LEU A 214 -10.78 14.25 9.44
N ASP A 215 -10.49 15.48 9.06
CA ASP A 215 -9.50 16.33 9.73
C ASP A 215 -9.90 16.63 11.17
N GLU A 216 -11.15 17.00 11.39
CA GLU A 216 -11.73 17.16 12.75
C GLU A 216 -11.57 15.89 13.60
N GLN A 217 -11.80 14.71 13.01
CA GLN A 217 -11.69 13.41 13.69
C GLN A 217 -10.23 13.04 14.02
N LEU A 218 -9.28 13.40 13.16
CA LEU A 218 -7.85 13.14 13.36
C LEU A 218 -7.23 14.13 14.34
N GLY A 219 -7.78 15.32 14.45
CA GLY A 219 -7.27 16.41 15.28
C GLY A 219 -6.05 17.12 14.68
N PRO A 220 -5.58 18.20 15.34
CA PRO A 220 -4.52 19.04 14.82
C PRO A 220 -3.17 18.32 14.78
N TRP A 221 -2.30 18.77 13.88
CA TRP A 221 -0.90 18.31 13.75
C TRP A 221 -0.74 16.82 13.45
N ALA A 222 -1.66 16.23 12.72
CA ALA A 222 -1.65 14.81 12.39
C ALA A 222 -0.36 14.32 11.69
N VAL A 223 0.33 15.22 10.96
CA VAL A 223 1.59 14.93 10.25
C VAL A 223 2.70 15.84 10.76
N ASN A 224 3.82 15.25 11.16
CA ASN A 224 4.98 15.97 11.70
C ASN A 224 5.68 16.86 10.65
N GLY A 225 6.33 17.94 11.11
CA GLY A 225 6.98 18.92 10.26
C GLY A 225 8.04 18.35 9.31
N PRO A 226 8.98 17.50 9.74
CA PRO A 226 9.95 16.85 8.85
C PRO A 226 9.32 16.09 7.69
N SER A 227 8.24 15.34 7.93
CA SER A 227 7.52 14.59 6.89
C SER A 227 6.82 15.52 5.91
N ARG A 228 6.23 16.61 6.39
CA ARG A 228 5.61 17.64 5.54
C ARG A 228 6.66 18.32 4.65
N TYR A 229 7.78 18.76 5.24
CA TYR A 229 8.88 19.40 4.53
C TYR A 229 9.46 18.51 3.40
N LEU A 230 9.79 17.26 3.73
CA LEU A 230 10.34 16.33 2.73
C LEU A 230 9.33 16.06 1.61
N ALA A 231 8.07 15.84 1.94
CA ALA A 231 7.06 15.52 0.94
C ALA A 231 6.82 16.67 -0.05
N GLN A 232 6.84 17.92 0.39
CA GLN A 232 6.76 19.08 -0.50
C GLN A 232 7.85 19.04 -1.58
N GLN A 233 9.09 18.76 -1.18
CA GLN A 233 10.22 18.70 -2.11
C GLN A 233 10.09 17.53 -3.09
N LEU A 234 9.69 16.36 -2.58
CA LEU A 234 9.63 15.14 -3.38
C LEU A 234 8.41 15.11 -4.33
N LEU A 235 7.31 15.73 -3.94
CA LEU A 235 6.08 15.77 -4.76
C LEU A 235 6.19 16.70 -5.97
N VAL A 236 7.12 17.63 -5.98
CA VAL A 236 7.35 18.54 -7.13
C VAL A 236 8.46 18.09 -8.08
N ASP A 237 9.32 17.15 -7.66
CA ASP A 237 10.43 16.62 -8.46
C ASP A 237 9.98 15.58 -9.48
N ARG A 238 9.40 16.05 -10.58
CA ARG A 238 8.82 15.18 -11.62
C ARG A 238 9.87 14.30 -12.31
N GLU A 239 11.08 14.79 -12.46
CA GLU A 239 12.14 14.05 -13.13
C GLU A 239 12.62 12.87 -12.28
N ALA A 240 12.88 13.08 -10.99
CA ALA A 240 13.21 12.00 -10.07
C ALA A 240 12.06 10.98 -9.92
N GLN A 241 10.81 11.44 -9.90
CA GLN A 241 9.65 10.56 -9.90
C GLN A 241 9.58 9.67 -11.14
N GLN A 242 9.89 10.21 -12.31
CA GLN A 242 9.89 9.41 -13.54
C GLN A 242 11.02 8.37 -13.52
N ARG A 243 12.25 8.77 -13.14
CA ARG A 243 13.37 7.82 -12.96
C ARG A 243 13.04 6.71 -11.96
N GLN A 244 12.44 7.05 -10.82
CA GLN A 244 12.02 6.09 -9.81
C GLN A 244 10.98 5.10 -10.35
N ARG A 245 10.00 5.59 -11.11
CA ARG A 245 8.95 4.76 -11.72
C ARG A 245 9.54 3.75 -12.69
N GLU A 246 10.43 4.20 -13.57
CA GLU A 246 11.11 3.34 -14.54
C GLU A 246 11.96 2.27 -13.85
N ALA A 247 12.75 2.67 -12.84
CA ALA A 247 13.57 1.75 -12.07
C ALA A 247 12.74 0.69 -11.34
N LEU A 248 11.60 1.08 -10.75
CA LEU A 248 10.72 0.14 -10.05
C LEU A 248 10.02 -0.83 -11.01
N LEU A 249 9.60 -0.37 -12.19
CA LEU A 249 9.02 -1.23 -13.22
C LEU A 249 10.04 -2.28 -13.67
N GLN A 250 11.26 -1.86 -13.99
CA GLN A 250 12.36 -2.76 -14.39
C GLN A 250 12.72 -3.76 -13.28
N ALA A 251 12.78 -3.31 -12.03
CA ALA A 251 13.08 -4.19 -10.91
C ALA A 251 11.95 -5.20 -10.65
N GLY A 252 10.70 -4.81 -10.81
CA GLY A 252 9.55 -5.70 -10.72
C GLY A 252 9.56 -6.79 -11.79
N GLU A 253 9.88 -6.44 -13.03
CA GLU A 253 10.06 -7.39 -14.15
C GLU A 253 11.26 -8.30 -13.91
N ARG A 254 12.39 -7.76 -13.43
CA ARG A 254 13.58 -8.56 -13.07
C ARG A 254 13.25 -9.59 -11.99
N LEU A 255 12.46 -9.21 -10.95
CA LEU A 255 12.08 -10.15 -9.91
C LEU A 255 11.18 -11.27 -10.46
N ALA A 256 10.23 -10.92 -11.33
CA ALA A 256 9.38 -11.93 -11.98
C ALA A 256 10.22 -12.92 -12.79
N ALA A 257 11.11 -12.42 -13.66
CA ALA A 257 11.98 -13.27 -14.48
C ALA A 257 12.93 -14.14 -13.63
N LEU A 258 13.47 -13.59 -12.53
CA LEU A 258 14.31 -14.38 -11.61
C LEU A 258 13.52 -15.55 -11.00
N LEU A 259 12.31 -15.30 -10.51
CA LEU A 259 11.46 -16.34 -9.94
C LEU A 259 11.08 -17.40 -11.00
N GLU A 260 10.70 -16.97 -12.20
CA GLU A 260 10.39 -17.88 -13.33
C GLU A 260 11.57 -18.76 -13.70
N GLY A 261 12.79 -18.20 -13.73
CA GLY A 261 14.03 -18.93 -14.00
C GLY A 261 14.31 -20.07 -13.01
N HIS A 262 13.77 -19.97 -11.79
CA HIS A 262 13.83 -21.03 -10.78
C HIS A 262 12.59 -21.96 -10.76
N GLY A 263 11.73 -21.89 -11.77
CA GLY A 263 10.48 -22.68 -11.82
C GLY A 263 9.43 -22.21 -10.80
N LEU A 264 9.48 -20.95 -10.40
CA LEU A 264 8.60 -20.29 -9.43
C LEU A 264 7.81 -19.15 -10.10
N PRO A 265 6.99 -19.38 -11.13
CA PRO A 265 6.33 -18.32 -11.85
C PRO A 265 5.38 -17.54 -10.92
N PRO A 266 5.45 -16.19 -10.90
CA PRO A 266 4.52 -15.39 -10.14
C PRO A 266 3.07 -15.63 -10.55
N SER A 267 2.19 -15.74 -9.56
CA SER A 267 0.74 -15.83 -9.75
C SER A 267 0.07 -14.44 -9.76
N GLY A 268 0.85 -13.39 -9.54
CA GLY A 268 0.42 -12.00 -9.53
C GLY A 268 1.51 -11.10 -8.94
N GLY A 269 1.29 -9.79 -8.97
CA GLY A 269 2.26 -8.83 -8.45
C GLY A 269 2.04 -7.43 -9.02
N CYS A 270 2.90 -6.53 -8.58
CA CYS A 270 3.03 -5.17 -9.14
C CYS A 270 4.52 -4.80 -9.17
N ALA A 271 4.85 -3.59 -9.60
CA ALA A 271 6.23 -3.14 -9.69
C ALA A 271 7.03 -3.24 -8.36
N LEU A 272 6.37 -3.30 -7.21
CA LEU A 272 7.00 -3.31 -5.88
C LEU A 272 7.06 -4.70 -5.22
N PHE A 273 6.40 -5.70 -5.79
CA PHE A 273 6.41 -7.07 -5.25
C PHE A 273 5.88 -8.09 -6.26
N GLN A 274 6.27 -9.36 -6.05
CA GLN A 274 5.71 -10.52 -6.75
C GLN A 274 5.07 -11.48 -5.75
N LEU A 275 3.97 -12.13 -6.13
CA LEU A 275 3.26 -13.13 -5.34
C LEU A 275 3.36 -14.50 -6.00
N LEU A 276 3.74 -15.50 -5.22
CA LEU A 276 3.66 -16.91 -5.58
C LEU A 276 2.52 -17.59 -4.84
N ARG A 277 1.63 -18.30 -5.54
CA ARG A 277 0.67 -19.22 -4.92
C ARG A 277 1.14 -20.65 -5.17
N ARG A 278 1.42 -21.38 -4.09
CA ARG A 278 1.89 -22.76 -4.17
C ARG A 278 1.70 -23.49 -2.84
N PRO A 279 1.42 -24.80 -2.87
CA PRO A 279 1.16 -25.59 -1.65
C PRO A 279 2.33 -25.56 -0.66
N ASP A 280 3.57 -25.52 -1.15
CA ASP A 280 4.79 -25.47 -0.35
C ASP A 280 5.31 -24.05 -0.02
N ALA A 281 4.46 -23.00 -0.12
CA ALA A 281 4.84 -21.62 0.19
C ALA A 281 5.47 -21.47 1.58
N SER A 282 4.98 -22.21 2.58
CA SER A 282 5.52 -22.20 3.94
C SER A 282 6.92 -22.82 3.99
N ALA A 283 7.18 -23.91 3.25
CA ALA A 283 8.50 -24.53 3.19
C ALA A 283 9.51 -23.62 2.49
N LEU A 284 9.12 -22.96 1.40
CA LEU A 284 9.96 -21.99 0.70
C LEU A 284 10.27 -20.78 1.61
N HIS A 285 9.28 -20.25 2.33
CA HIS A 285 9.50 -19.18 3.30
C HIS A 285 10.51 -19.57 4.38
N GLU A 286 10.37 -20.75 4.97
CA GLU A 286 11.26 -21.28 6.00
C GLU A 286 12.69 -21.49 5.46
N HIS A 287 12.82 -22.04 4.24
CA HIS A 287 14.11 -22.23 3.56
C HIS A 287 14.85 -20.89 3.38
N LEU A 288 14.15 -19.84 2.94
CA LEU A 288 14.71 -18.50 2.75
C LEU A 288 15.04 -17.83 4.10
N ALA A 289 14.16 -17.96 5.09
CA ALA A 289 14.33 -17.36 6.40
C ALA A 289 15.55 -17.92 7.14
N ARG A 290 15.85 -19.24 7.01
CA ARG A 290 17.08 -19.85 7.53
C ARG A 290 18.37 -19.32 6.88
N GLN A 291 18.26 -18.65 5.73
CA GLN A 291 19.35 -17.98 5.04
C GLN A 291 19.29 -16.46 5.25
N ALA A 292 18.56 -15.99 6.28
CA ALA A 292 18.31 -14.61 6.62
C ALA A 292 17.70 -13.79 5.45
N ILE A 293 16.82 -14.41 4.65
CA ILE A 293 16.01 -13.74 3.62
C ILE A 293 14.56 -13.78 4.08
N PHE A 294 14.01 -12.61 4.45
CA PHE A 294 12.69 -12.52 5.03
C PHE A 294 11.65 -12.12 3.98
N THR A 295 10.73 -13.03 3.67
CA THR A 295 9.60 -12.85 2.75
C THR A 295 8.28 -12.74 3.50
N ARG A 296 7.18 -12.39 2.82
CA ARG A 296 5.85 -12.31 3.45
C ARG A 296 5.03 -13.54 3.12
N LEU A 297 4.83 -14.40 4.11
CA LEU A 297 3.97 -15.58 4.01
C LEU A 297 2.50 -15.21 4.27
N PHE A 298 1.59 -15.78 3.46
CA PHE A 298 0.13 -15.74 3.61
C PHE A 298 -0.37 -17.19 3.69
N PRO A 299 -0.42 -17.78 4.89
CA PRO A 299 -0.76 -19.21 5.04
C PRO A 299 -2.13 -19.57 4.47
N ASP A 300 -3.14 -18.73 4.75
CA ASP A 300 -4.53 -18.96 4.33
C ASP A 300 -4.71 -18.91 2.79
N LEU A 301 -3.76 -18.33 2.09
CA LEU A 301 -3.76 -18.25 0.62
C LEU A 301 -2.79 -19.25 -0.03
N ALA A 302 -2.08 -20.04 0.77
CA ALA A 302 -0.94 -20.85 0.33
C ALA A 302 0.01 -20.00 -0.56
N ALA A 303 0.39 -18.80 -0.10
CA ALA A 303 1.08 -17.84 -0.92
C ALA A 303 2.26 -17.17 -0.19
N LEU A 304 3.27 -16.79 -0.99
CA LEU A 304 4.47 -16.11 -0.55
C LEU A 304 4.68 -14.85 -1.41
N ARG A 305 4.82 -13.68 -0.78
CA ARG A 305 5.09 -12.43 -1.48
C ARG A 305 6.54 -12.01 -1.26
N PHE A 306 7.19 -11.63 -2.35
CA PHE A 306 8.55 -11.13 -2.42
C PHE A 306 8.54 -9.63 -2.74
N GLY A 307 9.18 -8.82 -1.91
CA GLY A 307 9.57 -7.45 -2.24
C GLY A 307 10.84 -7.43 -3.09
N LEU A 308 11.26 -6.22 -3.48
CA LEU A 308 12.42 -6.02 -4.35
C LEU A 308 13.73 -6.04 -3.55
N PRO A 309 14.79 -6.74 -4.03
CA PRO A 309 16.16 -6.58 -3.55
C PRO A 309 16.70 -5.16 -3.82
N ALA A 310 17.51 -4.63 -2.88
CA ALA A 310 17.97 -3.24 -2.94
C ALA A 310 19.17 -3.00 -3.88
N ASP A 311 20.05 -3.98 -3.99
CA ASP A 311 21.31 -3.89 -4.73
C ASP A 311 21.68 -5.23 -5.37
N GLU A 312 22.71 -5.23 -6.19
CA GLU A 312 23.13 -6.44 -6.93
C GLU A 312 23.54 -7.59 -5.99
N SER A 313 24.13 -7.29 -4.84
CA SER A 313 24.46 -8.31 -3.84
C SER A 313 23.22 -8.99 -3.28
N ALA A 314 22.16 -8.23 -3.01
CA ALA A 314 20.87 -8.74 -2.58
C ALA A 314 20.20 -9.61 -3.66
N TRP A 315 20.30 -9.22 -4.94
CA TRP A 315 19.81 -10.01 -6.08
C TRP A 315 20.54 -11.35 -6.18
N GLN A 316 21.86 -11.35 -6.15
CA GLN A 316 22.69 -12.56 -6.21
C GLN A 316 22.43 -13.48 -5.01
N ARG A 317 22.23 -12.90 -3.84
CA ARG A 317 21.91 -13.66 -2.63
C ARG A 317 20.55 -14.35 -2.73
N LEU A 318 19.53 -13.66 -3.26
CA LEU A 318 18.21 -14.25 -3.50
C LEU A 318 18.32 -15.36 -4.53
N ASP A 319 18.99 -15.13 -5.65
CA ASP A 319 19.22 -16.11 -6.73
C ASP A 319 19.89 -17.40 -6.20
N ALA A 320 20.99 -17.24 -5.48
CA ALA A 320 21.71 -18.36 -4.88
C ALA A 320 20.87 -19.14 -3.84
N ALA A 321 20.01 -18.46 -3.09
CA ALA A 321 19.11 -19.11 -2.13
C ALA A 321 18.00 -19.91 -2.84
N LEU A 322 17.42 -19.35 -3.90
CA LEU A 322 16.41 -20.03 -4.71
C LEU A 322 17.00 -21.26 -5.45
N ALA A 323 18.23 -21.15 -5.98
CA ALA A 323 18.92 -22.27 -6.64
C ALA A 323 19.10 -23.48 -5.72
N ARG A 324 19.21 -23.27 -4.41
CA ARG A 324 19.34 -24.34 -3.40
C ARG A 324 18.00 -24.93 -2.94
N TYR A 325 16.89 -24.28 -3.26
CA TYR A 325 15.59 -24.78 -2.85
C TYR A 325 15.24 -26.07 -3.60
N ARG A 326 14.79 -27.06 -2.83
CA ARG A 326 14.22 -28.30 -3.38
C ARG A 326 12.80 -28.42 -2.82
N SER A 327 11.81 -28.37 -3.70
CA SER A 327 10.41 -28.54 -3.29
C SER A 327 10.23 -29.91 -2.64
N PRO A 328 9.53 -29.98 -1.50
CA PRO A 328 9.18 -31.26 -0.90
C PRO A 328 8.02 -31.98 -1.61
N LEU A 329 7.47 -31.38 -2.69
CA LEU A 329 6.34 -31.89 -3.46
C LEU A 329 6.81 -32.74 -4.63
#